data_4385781fe8e75178a8f0c535fba030bc
#
_entry.id   4385781fe8e75178a8f0c535fba030bc
#
_cell.length_a   1.000
_cell.length_b   1.000
_cell.length_c   1.000
_cell.angle_alpha   90.00
_cell.angle_beta   90.00
_cell.angle_gamma   90.00
#
_symmetry.space_group_name_H-M   'P 1'
#
loop_
_entity.id
_entity.type
_entity.pdbx_description
1 polymer ?
#
loop_
_entity_poly.entity_id
_entity_poly.type
_entity_poly.pdbx_seq_one_letter_code
_entity_poly.pdbx_strand_id
1 'polypeptide(L)'
;MTFRVMLRMLIHPGMEQGFERTWHEVGEAVTGHPANLGQWLARSLDEEGVYYIVSDWIDEPRFREFEHSARHLEHRTRLHPYRSSASMTTMRVVYELPGSGSR
;
A
#
# COMPACT_ATOMS: atom_id res chain seq x y z
N MET A 1 14.13 1.87 13.08
CA MET A 1 12.74 2.29 13.17
C MET A 1 12.01 2.00 11.87
N THR A 2 10.79 1.55 11.98
CA THR A 2 9.98 1.22 10.80
C THR A 2 9.67 2.48 9.99
N PHE A 3 9.91 2.41 8.70
CA PHE A 3 9.51 3.44 7.74
C PHE A 3 8.16 3.04 7.15
N ARG A 4 7.16 3.89 7.31
CA ARG A 4 5.79 3.59 6.87
C ARG A 4 5.39 4.47 5.70
N VAL A 5 4.78 3.85 4.70
CA VAL A 5 4.25 4.54 3.52
C VAL A 5 2.75 4.35 3.50
N MET A 6 2.01 5.44 3.28
CA MET A 6 0.56 5.38 3.13
C MET A 6 0.16 6.03 1.82
N LEU A 7 -0.55 5.26 1.00
CA LEU A 7 -1.14 5.75 -0.24
C LEU A 7 -2.64 5.90 -0.03
N ARG A 8 -3.18 7.05 -0.40
CA ARG A 8 -4.62 7.27 -0.45
C ARG A 8 -5.04 7.27 -1.91
N MET A 9 -5.99 6.42 -2.27
CA MET A 9 -6.45 6.29 -3.64
C MET A 9 -7.95 6.44 -3.74
N LEU A 10 -8.40 7.18 -4.75
CA LEU A 10 -9.81 7.21 -5.12
C LEU A 10 -9.99 6.32 -6.34
N ILE A 11 -10.84 5.32 -6.20
CA ILE A 11 -11.09 4.30 -7.23
C ILE A 11 -12.35 4.69 -8.01
N HIS A 12 -12.33 4.50 -9.32
CA HIS A 12 -13.49 4.77 -10.17
C HIS A 12 -14.70 3.96 -9.71
N PRO A 13 -15.89 4.58 -9.67
CA PRO A 13 -17.12 3.87 -9.28
C PRO A 13 -17.33 2.59 -10.10
N GLY A 14 -17.64 1.51 -9.42
CA GLY A 14 -17.88 0.21 -10.06
C GLY A 14 -16.62 -0.61 -10.28
N MET A 15 -15.43 -0.05 -10.04
CA MET A 15 -14.16 -0.76 -10.26
C MET A 15 -13.51 -1.25 -8.96
N GLU A 16 -14.20 -1.11 -7.85
CA GLU A 16 -13.65 -1.42 -6.53
C GLU A 16 -13.23 -2.89 -6.39
N GLN A 17 -14.09 -3.82 -6.81
CA GLN A 17 -13.77 -5.24 -6.70
C GLN A 17 -12.59 -5.63 -7.57
N GLY A 18 -12.53 -5.10 -8.79
CA GLY A 18 -11.41 -5.33 -9.70
C GLY A 18 -10.11 -4.79 -9.12
N PHE A 19 -10.16 -3.60 -8.52
CA PHE A 19 -9.01 -3.01 -7.87
C PHE A 19 -8.52 -3.87 -6.71
N GLU A 20 -9.41 -4.31 -5.83
CA GLU A 20 -9.04 -5.15 -4.68
C GLU A 20 -8.38 -6.45 -5.12
N ARG A 21 -8.92 -7.08 -6.14
CA ARG A 21 -8.38 -8.32 -6.68
C ARG A 21 -7.00 -8.12 -7.29
N THR A 22 -6.85 -7.09 -8.12
CA THR A 22 -5.56 -6.79 -8.76
C THR A 22 -4.52 -6.40 -7.72
N TRP A 23 -4.90 -5.60 -6.72
CA TRP A 23 -3.99 -5.25 -5.64
C TRP A 23 -3.47 -6.49 -4.91
N HIS A 24 -4.36 -7.44 -4.63
CA HIS A 24 -3.98 -8.68 -3.95
C HIS A 24 -2.96 -9.47 -4.79
N GLU A 25 -3.18 -9.54 -6.09
CA GLU A 25 -2.27 -10.24 -6.99
C GLU A 25 -0.87 -9.60 -7.03
N VAL A 26 -0.80 -8.29 -7.22
CA VAL A 26 0.51 -7.61 -7.29
C VAL A 26 1.15 -7.49 -5.91
N GLY A 27 0.34 -7.47 -4.86
CA GLY A 27 0.82 -7.32 -3.49
C GLY A 27 1.69 -8.47 -3.02
N GLU A 28 1.44 -9.67 -3.50
CA GLU A 28 2.24 -10.84 -3.13
C GLU A 28 3.70 -10.66 -3.53
N ALA A 29 3.95 -10.02 -4.67
CA ALA A 29 5.31 -9.75 -5.11
C ALA A 29 6.00 -8.70 -4.24
N VAL A 30 5.22 -7.72 -3.73
CA VAL A 30 5.76 -6.69 -2.81
C VAL A 30 6.17 -7.34 -1.48
N THR A 31 5.32 -8.19 -0.92
CA THR A 31 5.61 -8.83 0.37
C THR A 31 6.78 -9.79 0.30
N GLY A 32 7.16 -10.22 -0.89
CA GLY A 32 8.37 -11.02 -1.08
C GLY A 32 9.66 -10.22 -1.02
N HIS A 33 9.61 -8.90 -1.01
CA HIS A 33 10.82 -8.07 -0.94
C HIS A 33 11.42 -8.14 0.47
N PRO A 34 12.76 -8.37 0.59
CA PRO A 34 13.38 -8.57 1.90
C PRO A 34 13.25 -7.41 2.87
N ALA A 35 13.04 -6.19 2.37
CA ALA A 35 12.91 -5.00 3.21
C ALA A 35 11.47 -4.69 3.59
N ASN A 36 10.49 -5.39 3.03
CA ASN A 36 9.09 -5.17 3.35
C ASN A 36 8.71 -5.90 4.64
N LEU A 37 8.12 -5.19 5.58
CA LEU A 37 7.67 -5.73 6.87
C LEU A 37 6.20 -6.12 6.85
N GLY A 38 5.46 -5.74 5.82
CA GLY A 38 4.06 -6.05 5.66
C GLY A 38 3.33 -4.93 4.94
N GLN A 39 2.13 -5.24 4.45
CA GLN A 39 1.29 -4.22 3.84
C GLN A 39 -0.18 -4.56 4.02
N TRP A 40 -1.01 -3.53 3.97
CA TRP A 40 -2.44 -3.64 4.20
C TRP A 40 -3.19 -2.80 3.19
N LEU A 41 -4.31 -3.31 2.72
CA LEU A 41 -5.29 -2.54 1.94
C LEU A 41 -6.50 -2.34 2.83
N ALA A 42 -6.86 -1.09 3.06
CA ALA A 42 -8.02 -0.74 3.87
C ALA A 42 -8.98 0.12 3.05
N ARG A 43 -10.26 -0.19 3.16
CA ARG A 43 -11.31 0.56 2.49
C ARG A 43 -11.92 1.56 3.48
N SER A 44 -12.08 2.82 3.05
CA SER A 44 -12.73 3.82 3.89
C SER A 44 -14.20 3.45 4.11
N LEU A 45 -14.67 3.62 5.34
CA LEU A 45 -16.09 3.48 5.66
C LEU A 45 -16.82 4.82 5.62
N ASP A 46 -16.07 5.92 5.51
CA ASP A 46 -16.62 7.28 5.52
C ASP A 46 -16.72 7.89 4.14
N GLU A 47 -15.83 7.50 3.23
CA GLU A 47 -15.75 8.05 1.87
C GLU A 47 -15.83 6.92 0.86
N GLU A 48 -16.84 6.98 0.00
CA GLU A 48 -17.04 5.95 -1.01
C GLU A 48 -15.90 5.95 -2.04
N GLY A 49 -15.39 4.76 -2.36
CA GLY A 49 -14.34 4.57 -3.35
C GLY A 49 -12.94 4.92 -2.88
N VAL A 50 -12.77 5.34 -1.63
CA VAL A 50 -11.46 5.69 -1.09
C VAL A 50 -10.82 4.48 -0.42
N TYR A 51 -9.56 4.23 -0.78
CA TYR A 51 -8.75 3.15 -0.21
C TYR A 51 -7.44 3.72 0.31
N TYR A 52 -6.90 3.03 1.33
CA TYR A 52 -5.59 3.31 1.87
C TYR A 52 -4.73 2.06 1.74
N ILE A 53 -3.53 2.23 1.18
CA ILE A 53 -2.53 1.16 1.14
C ILE A 53 -1.45 1.57 2.11
N VAL A 54 -1.25 0.76 3.16
CA VAL A 54 -0.21 1.01 4.15
C VAL A 54 0.85 -0.06 3.97
N SER A 55 2.11 0.35 3.88
CA SER A 55 3.22 -0.60 3.82
C SER A 55 4.33 -0.16 4.76
N ASP A 56 4.92 -1.13 5.45
CA ASP A 56 5.99 -0.90 6.39
C ASP A 56 7.30 -1.49 5.85
N TRP A 57 8.40 -0.78 6.09
CA TRP A 57 9.71 -1.08 5.53
C TRP A 57 10.78 -0.96 6.60
N ILE A 58 11.87 -1.69 6.42
CA ILE A 58 13.00 -1.66 7.35
C ILE A 58 13.55 -0.23 7.48
N ASP A 59 13.72 0.47 6.35
CA ASP A 59 14.21 1.84 6.32
C ASP A 59 13.80 2.53 5.00
N GLU A 60 14.01 3.84 4.95
CA GLU A 60 13.66 4.62 3.77
C GLU A 60 14.51 4.27 2.54
N PRO A 61 15.85 4.13 2.63
CA PRO A 61 16.65 3.83 1.44
C PRO A 61 16.19 2.57 0.71
N ARG A 62 15.84 1.51 1.45
CA ARG A 62 15.38 0.26 0.85
C ARG A 62 14.00 0.39 0.23
N PHE A 63 13.11 1.18 0.84
CA PHE A 63 11.84 1.49 0.21
C PHE A 63 12.05 2.25 -1.11
N ARG A 64 12.94 3.23 -1.13
CA ARG A 64 13.22 4.02 -2.34
C ARG A 64 13.78 3.16 -3.47
N GLU A 65 14.64 2.20 -3.14
CA GLU A 65 15.11 1.23 -4.12
C GLU A 65 13.96 0.44 -4.73
N PHE A 66 13.05 -0.05 -3.88
CA PHE A 66 11.87 -0.77 -4.34
C PHE A 66 10.99 0.13 -5.20
N GLU A 67 10.75 1.35 -4.78
CA GLU A 67 9.90 2.32 -5.47
C GLU A 67 10.36 2.56 -6.92
N HIS A 68 11.66 2.57 -7.13
CA HIS A 68 12.25 2.79 -8.45
C HIS A 68 12.54 1.50 -9.23
N SER A 69 12.19 0.34 -8.68
CA SER A 69 12.44 -0.94 -9.36
C SER A 69 11.49 -1.13 -10.53
N ALA A 70 11.95 -1.89 -11.54
CA ALA A 70 11.13 -2.21 -12.71
C ALA A 70 9.86 -2.96 -12.31
N ARG A 71 9.95 -3.85 -11.32
CA ARG A 71 8.81 -4.64 -10.83
C ARG A 71 7.72 -3.72 -10.24
N HIS A 72 8.12 -2.71 -9.45
CA HIS A 72 7.17 -1.77 -8.88
C HIS A 72 6.50 -0.92 -9.94
N LEU A 73 7.25 -0.50 -10.96
CA LEU A 73 6.68 0.26 -12.08
C LEU A 73 5.63 -0.57 -12.83
N GLU A 74 5.88 -1.86 -12.99
CA GLU A 74 4.93 -2.80 -13.59
C GLU A 74 3.64 -2.90 -12.77
N HIS A 75 3.77 -3.00 -11.43
CA HIS A 75 2.63 -3.03 -10.54
C HIS A 75 1.81 -1.75 -10.61
N ARG A 76 2.45 -0.61 -10.67
CA ARG A 76 1.77 0.68 -10.81
C ARG A 76 0.97 0.73 -12.12
N THR A 77 1.54 0.22 -13.20
CA THR A 77 0.86 0.16 -14.50
C THR A 77 -0.41 -0.67 -14.41
N ARG A 78 -0.39 -1.79 -13.68
CA ARG A 78 -1.57 -2.64 -13.53
C ARG A 78 -2.66 -1.99 -12.68
N LEU A 79 -2.29 -1.19 -11.69
CA LEU A 79 -3.25 -0.54 -10.77
C LEU A 79 -3.76 0.80 -11.29
N HIS A 80 -3.00 1.47 -12.15
CA HIS A 80 -3.31 2.81 -12.62
C HIS A 80 -4.73 2.94 -13.24
N PRO A 81 -5.22 1.99 -14.06
CA PRO A 81 -6.54 2.14 -14.67
C PRO A 81 -7.70 2.22 -13.69
N TYR A 82 -7.53 1.75 -12.45
CA TYR A 82 -8.60 1.71 -11.47
C TYR A 82 -8.79 3.02 -10.71
N ARG A 83 -7.74 3.86 -10.65
CA ARG A 83 -7.74 5.05 -9.81
C ARG A 83 -7.93 6.34 -10.59
N SER A 84 -8.68 7.27 -10.01
CA SER A 84 -8.81 8.64 -10.55
C SER A 84 -7.79 9.57 -9.90
N SER A 85 -7.37 9.30 -8.67
CA SER A 85 -6.35 10.09 -7.98
C SER A 85 -5.62 9.25 -6.95
N ALA A 86 -4.42 9.67 -6.60
CA ALA A 86 -3.62 9.03 -5.57
C ALA A 86 -2.68 10.06 -4.93
N SER A 87 -2.44 9.89 -3.64
CA SER A 87 -1.45 10.70 -2.92
C SER A 87 -0.65 9.78 -1.99
N MET A 88 0.60 10.16 -1.72
CA MET A 88 1.50 9.37 -0.88
C MET A 88 1.98 10.20 0.30
N THR A 89 1.95 9.59 1.48
CA THR A 89 2.49 10.16 2.71
C THR A 89 3.47 9.16 3.30
N THR A 90 4.61 9.67 3.77
CA THR A 90 5.61 8.82 4.43
C THR A 90 5.75 9.25 5.88
N MET A 91 6.09 8.29 6.73
CA MET A 91 6.19 8.53 8.17
C MET A 91 7.11 7.51 8.81
N ARG A 92 7.57 7.82 10.01
CA ARG A 92 8.36 6.90 10.81
C ARG A 92 7.54 6.50 12.02
N VAL A 93 7.47 5.19 12.28
CA VAL A 93 6.83 4.70 13.49
C VAL A 93 7.76 5.01 14.66
N VAL A 94 7.34 5.90 15.54
CA VAL A 94 8.16 6.36 16.67
C VAL A 94 8.02 5.42 17.86
N TYR A 95 6.80 4.98 18.15
CA TYR A 95 6.49 4.01 19.19
C TYR A 95 5.45 3.03 18.69
N GLU A 96 5.57 1.79 19.14
CA GLU A 96 4.58 0.77 18.88
C GLU A 96 4.11 0.18 20.19
N LEU A 97 2.81 0.19 20.43
CA LEU A 97 2.20 -0.41 21.61
C LEU A 97 1.22 -1.47 21.13
N PRO A 98 1.55 -2.75 21.30
CA PRO A 98 0.63 -3.82 20.90
C PRO A 98 -0.61 -3.80 21.78
N GLY A 99 -1.77 -4.01 21.14
CA GLY A 99 -3.03 -4.10 21.85
C GLY A 99 -3.21 -5.48 22.49
N SER A 100 -4.17 -5.58 23.39
CA SER A 100 -4.53 -6.85 24.03
C SER A 100 -5.60 -7.63 23.26
N GLY A 101 -6.19 -7.04 22.23
CA GLY A 101 -7.17 -7.71 21.41
C GLY A 101 -6.52 -8.80 20.54
N SER A 102 -7.29 -9.85 20.23
CA SER A 102 -6.85 -10.92 19.36
C SER A 102 -7.88 -11.16 18.26
N ARG A 103 -7.44 -11.71 17.14
CA ARG A 103 -8.30 -12.04 16.00
C ARG A 103 -8.47 -13.52 15.84
#